data_b9ac0e16566c037094107fbd8f527cfc
#
_entry.id   b9ac0e16566c037094107fbd8f527cfc
#
_cell.length_a   1.000
_cell.length_b   1.000
_cell.length_c   1.000
_cell.angle_alpha   90.00
_cell.angle_beta   90.00
_cell.angle_gamma   90.00
#
_symmetry.space_group_name_H-M   'P 1'
#
loop_
_entity.id
_entity.type
_entity.pdbx_description
1 polymer ?
#
loop_
_entity_poly.entity_id
_entity_poly.type
_entity_poly.pdbx_seq_one_letter_code
_entity_poly.pdbx_strand_id
1 'polypeptide(L)'
;MTKLVPLAIAFTAALFAPGCGYHVAGQGDLMPKTIKTIAVPAFGNITVRYQLARLLPEDITREFLSRTHYAIVADPNQADAVLAGTITNFAFYPTVNDPTTGRATAAQVVVTLRLTLTDRATQKVLFSRLGAEFRERYEISVDPAAYFDETGTAMQRVSRDVARSAVSAILEGF
;
A
#
# COMPACT_ATOMS: atom_id res chain seq x y z
N MET A 1 -45.21 -43.90 7.63
CA MET A 1 -45.04 -42.67 6.84
C MET A 1 -44.55 -41.45 7.66
N THR A 2 -44.22 -41.61 8.95
CA THR A 2 -43.89 -40.50 9.90
C THR A 2 -42.39 -40.18 10.05
N LYS A 3 -41.49 -40.93 9.40
CA LYS A 3 -40.02 -40.74 9.55
C LYS A 3 -39.36 -39.91 8.41
N LEU A 4 -40.11 -39.54 7.38
CA LEU A 4 -39.58 -38.78 6.23
C LEU A 4 -39.66 -37.24 6.42
N VAL A 5 -40.55 -36.79 7.30
CA VAL A 5 -40.76 -35.35 7.57
C VAL A 5 -39.55 -34.67 8.24
N PRO A 6 -38.91 -35.28 9.29
CA PRO A 6 -37.77 -34.64 9.90
C PRO A 6 -36.52 -34.59 8.99
N LEU A 7 -36.38 -35.54 8.07
CA LEU A 7 -35.27 -35.54 7.11
C LEU A 7 -35.41 -34.42 6.06
N ALA A 8 -36.65 -34.15 5.62
CA ALA A 8 -36.92 -33.06 4.69
C ALA A 8 -36.66 -31.66 5.31
N ILE A 9 -37.01 -31.49 6.60
CA ILE A 9 -36.78 -30.23 7.33
C ILE A 9 -35.27 -29.98 7.54
N ALA A 10 -34.49 -31.02 7.83
CA ALA A 10 -33.04 -30.92 7.99
C ALA A 10 -32.34 -30.56 6.68
N PHE A 11 -32.83 -31.07 5.55
CA PHE A 11 -32.26 -30.73 4.23
C PHE A 11 -32.57 -29.28 3.78
N THR A 12 -33.76 -28.77 4.14
CA THR A 12 -34.15 -27.39 3.80
C THR A 12 -33.39 -26.35 4.64
N ALA A 13 -33.05 -26.67 5.89
CA ALA A 13 -32.29 -25.80 6.78
C ALA A 13 -30.80 -25.63 6.32
N ALA A 14 -30.24 -26.60 5.63
CA ALA A 14 -28.87 -26.57 5.11
C ALA A 14 -28.71 -25.58 3.90
N LEU A 15 -29.82 -25.25 3.22
CA LEU A 15 -29.82 -24.34 2.06
C LEU A 15 -29.81 -22.84 2.45
N PHE A 16 -30.02 -22.51 3.71
CA PHE A 16 -30.01 -21.14 4.25
C PHE A 16 -28.75 -20.78 5.05
N ALA A 17 -27.68 -21.57 4.95
CA ALA A 17 -26.42 -21.16 5.54
C ALA A 17 -25.94 -19.87 4.84
N PRO A 18 -25.79 -18.73 5.54
CA PRO A 18 -25.20 -17.54 4.95
C PRO A 18 -23.77 -17.90 4.57
N GLY A 19 -23.51 -17.99 3.26
CA GLY A 19 -22.15 -18.12 2.75
C GLY A 19 -21.36 -16.91 3.23
N CYS A 20 -20.27 -17.14 3.96
CA CYS A 20 -19.32 -16.08 4.25
C CYS A 20 -18.86 -15.51 2.91
N GLY A 21 -19.35 -14.33 2.58
CA GLY A 21 -18.93 -13.58 1.40
C GLY A 21 -17.46 -13.24 1.53
N TYR A 22 -16.60 -14.08 0.98
CA TYR A 22 -15.19 -13.77 0.81
C TYR A 22 -15.10 -12.69 -0.28
N HIS A 23 -15.01 -11.43 0.11
CA HIS A 23 -14.59 -10.39 -0.80
C HIS A 23 -13.10 -10.61 -1.09
N VAL A 24 -12.79 -10.97 -2.33
CA VAL A 24 -11.40 -10.98 -2.80
C VAL A 24 -10.92 -9.53 -2.80
N ALA A 25 -10.14 -9.16 -1.80
CA ALA A 25 -9.46 -7.88 -1.76
C ALA A 25 -8.64 -7.71 -3.05
N GLY A 26 -8.86 -6.64 -3.80
CA GLY A 26 -8.08 -6.32 -5.00
C GLY A 26 -8.82 -6.40 -6.34
N GLN A 27 -10.10 -6.77 -6.38
CA GLN A 27 -10.95 -6.61 -7.57
C GLN A 27 -11.99 -5.49 -7.36
N GLY A 28 -11.63 -4.47 -6.62
CA GLY A 28 -12.42 -3.25 -6.54
C GLY A 28 -12.29 -2.47 -7.85
N ASP A 29 -13.16 -2.79 -8.80
CA ASP A 29 -13.34 -2.05 -10.07
C ASP A 29 -14.11 -0.74 -9.76
N LEU A 30 -13.64 -0.03 -8.74
CA LEU A 30 -14.29 1.16 -8.21
C LEU A 30 -13.78 2.43 -8.90
N MET A 31 -12.67 2.34 -9.63
CA MET A 31 -12.24 3.44 -10.48
C MET A 31 -13.17 3.58 -11.69
N PRO A 32 -13.43 4.81 -12.15
CA PRO A 32 -14.21 5.03 -13.36
C PRO A 32 -13.67 4.21 -14.53
N LYS A 33 -14.51 3.51 -15.27
CA LYS A 33 -14.14 2.68 -16.43
C LYS A 33 -13.42 3.46 -17.55
N THR A 34 -13.46 4.77 -17.48
CA THR A 34 -12.76 5.69 -18.38
C THR A 34 -11.26 5.74 -18.10
N ILE A 35 -10.82 5.41 -16.89
CA ILE A 35 -9.41 5.39 -16.52
C ILE A 35 -8.79 4.07 -16.96
N LYS A 36 -7.82 4.15 -17.86
CA LYS A 36 -7.03 3.01 -18.36
C LYS A 36 -5.55 3.19 -18.10
N THR A 37 -5.11 4.44 -18.02
CA THR A 37 -3.72 4.80 -17.83
C THR A 37 -3.55 5.68 -16.60
N ILE A 38 -2.51 5.38 -15.81
CA ILE A 38 -2.16 6.15 -14.61
C ILE A 38 -0.71 6.61 -14.74
N ALA A 39 -0.46 7.88 -14.46
CA ALA A 39 0.89 8.38 -14.27
C ALA A 39 1.24 8.45 -12.79
N VAL A 40 2.46 8.03 -12.46
CA VAL A 40 3.03 8.14 -11.11
C VAL A 40 4.31 8.98 -11.23
N PRO A 41 4.20 10.32 -11.21
CA PRO A 41 5.36 11.20 -11.29
C PRO A 41 6.22 11.10 -10.03
N ALA A 42 7.40 11.71 -10.07
CA ALA A 42 8.26 11.83 -8.88
C ALA A 42 7.50 12.47 -7.72
N PHE A 43 7.65 11.88 -6.52
CA PHE A 43 6.99 12.39 -5.33
C PHE A 43 7.71 13.60 -4.74
N GLY A 44 6.94 14.57 -4.25
CA GLY A 44 7.45 15.60 -3.37
C GLY A 44 8.00 15.00 -2.07
N ASN A 45 9.01 15.65 -1.50
CA ASN A 45 9.59 15.23 -0.23
C ASN A 45 10.02 16.44 0.60
N ILE A 46 9.44 16.57 1.79
CA ILE A 46 9.79 17.61 2.75
C ILE A 46 10.62 17.07 3.91
N THR A 47 11.06 15.80 3.82
CA THR A 47 11.90 15.13 4.83
C THR A 47 13.37 15.07 4.38
N VAL A 48 14.24 14.67 5.30
CA VAL A 48 15.67 14.46 5.00
C VAL A 48 15.96 13.12 4.30
N ARG A 49 14.95 12.28 4.06
CA ARG A 49 15.10 10.94 3.46
C ARG A 49 14.85 10.96 1.94
N TYR A 50 15.77 11.55 1.20
CA TYR A 50 15.66 11.73 -0.26
C TYR A 50 15.52 10.43 -1.04
N GLN A 51 16.08 9.32 -0.55
CA GLN A 51 15.97 8.02 -1.22
C GLN A 51 14.52 7.55 -1.37
N LEU A 52 13.65 7.81 -0.38
CA LEU A 52 12.24 7.43 -0.46
C LEU A 52 11.49 8.14 -1.59
N ALA A 53 11.83 9.40 -1.86
CA ALA A 53 11.19 10.17 -2.94
C ALA A 53 11.43 9.55 -4.32
N ARG A 54 12.56 8.84 -4.48
CA ARG A 54 12.88 8.11 -5.71
C ARG A 54 12.28 6.71 -5.70
N LEU A 55 12.42 5.97 -4.59
CA LEU A 55 12.02 4.58 -4.52
C LEU A 55 10.49 4.38 -4.52
N LEU A 56 9.75 5.22 -3.79
CA LEU A 56 8.30 5.06 -3.64
C LEU A 56 7.53 5.11 -4.96
N PRO A 57 7.74 6.07 -5.88
CA PRO A 57 7.05 6.08 -7.16
C PRO A 57 7.36 4.83 -8.00
N GLU A 58 8.61 4.35 -7.97
CA GLU A 58 9.03 3.13 -8.67
C GLU A 58 8.34 1.88 -8.10
N ASP A 59 8.28 1.76 -6.77
CA ASP A 59 7.64 0.64 -6.09
C ASP A 59 6.12 0.68 -6.24
N ILE A 60 5.49 1.85 -6.13
CA ILE A 60 4.06 2.05 -6.40
C ILE A 60 3.72 1.66 -7.85
N THR A 61 4.54 2.06 -8.80
CA THR A 61 4.39 1.66 -10.21
C THR A 61 4.41 0.13 -10.35
N ARG A 62 5.36 -0.55 -9.71
CA ARG A 62 5.44 -2.02 -9.72
C ARG A 62 4.20 -2.68 -9.11
N GLU A 63 3.72 -2.15 -7.99
CA GLU A 63 2.51 -2.67 -7.34
C GLU A 63 1.26 -2.50 -8.23
N PHE A 64 1.08 -1.35 -8.88
CA PHE A 64 -0.02 -1.17 -9.84
C PHE A 64 0.08 -2.17 -11.00
N LEU A 65 1.25 -2.31 -11.62
CA LEU A 65 1.47 -3.24 -12.74
C LEU A 65 1.23 -4.70 -12.35
N SER A 66 1.53 -5.08 -11.11
CA SER A 66 1.38 -6.47 -10.64
C SER A 66 -0.05 -6.81 -10.21
N ARG A 67 -0.83 -5.83 -9.77
CA ARG A 67 -2.14 -6.05 -9.13
C ARG A 67 -3.32 -5.55 -9.93
N THR A 68 -3.08 -4.80 -10.99
CA THR A 68 -4.17 -4.15 -11.75
C THR A 68 -3.96 -4.29 -13.25
N HIS A 69 -4.98 -3.91 -14.02
CA HIS A 69 -4.92 -3.87 -15.48
C HIS A 69 -4.59 -2.46 -16.03
N TYR A 70 -4.31 -1.49 -15.14
CA TYR A 70 -3.96 -0.14 -15.57
C TYR A 70 -2.58 -0.12 -16.21
N ALA A 71 -2.46 0.55 -17.36
CA ALA A 71 -1.16 0.85 -17.92
C ALA A 71 -0.54 2.03 -17.18
N ILE A 72 0.74 1.89 -16.80
CA ILE A 72 1.47 2.98 -16.16
C ILE A 72 2.28 3.70 -17.22
N VAL A 73 2.10 5.01 -17.31
CA VAL A 73 2.79 5.90 -18.25
C VAL A 73 3.69 6.88 -17.49
N ALA A 74 4.80 7.26 -18.11
CA ALA A 74 5.77 8.16 -17.47
C ALA A 74 5.32 9.63 -17.54
N ASP A 75 4.67 10.02 -18.64
CA ASP A 75 4.23 11.38 -18.87
C ASP A 75 2.82 11.60 -18.32
N PRO A 76 2.65 12.48 -17.30
CA PRO A 76 1.33 12.81 -16.77
C PRO A 76 0.34 13.34 -17.80
N ASN A 77 0.83 13.95 -18.88
CA ASN A 77 -0.03 14.50 -19.94
C ASN A 77 -0.67 13.41 -20.81
N GLN A 78 -0.11 12.20 -20.81
CA GLN A 78 -0.63 11.05 -21.57
C GLN A 78 -1.47 10.11 -20.72
N ALA A 79 -1.60 10.38 -19.43
CA ALA A 79 -2.39 9.57 -18.52
C ALA A 79 -3.84 10.01 -18.46
N ASP A 80 -4.75 9.08 -18.17
CA ASP A 80 -6.14 9.38 -17.81
C ASP A 80 -6.24 9.89 -16.38
N ALA A 81 -5.43 9.33 -15.47
CA ALA A 81 -5.34 9.78 -14.08
C ALA A 81 -3.89 9.98 -13.65
N VAL A 82 -3.67 10.89 -12.70
CA VAL A 82 -2.35 11.19 -12.14
C VAL A 82 -2.36 10.97 -10.64
N LEU A 83 -1.47 10.11 -10.16
CA LEU A 83 -1.22 9.89 -8.73
C LEU A 83 -0.10 10.82 -8.27
N ALA A 84 -0.46 11.93 -7.67
CA ALA A 84 0.47 12.82 -7.00
C ALA A 84 0.73 12.34 -5.56
N GLY A 85 1.99 12.34 -5.14
CA GLY A 85 2.40 11.98 -3.79
C GLY A 85 3.38 12.98 -3.20
N THR A 86 3.35 13.12 -1.88
CA THR A 86 4.36 13.88 -1.12
C THR A 86 4.65 13.16 0.19
N ILE A 87 5.93 12.94 0.48
CA ILE A 87 6.39 12.42 1.77
C ILE A 87 6.44 13.60 2.73
N THR A 88 5.55 13.58 3.72
CA THR A 88 5.39 14.69 4.67
C THR A 88 6.09 14.44 6.00
N ASN A 89 6.29 13.17 6.37
CA ASN A 89 7.03 12.81 7.58
C ASN A 89 7.74 11.46 7.41
N PHE A 90 8.87 11.34 8.09
CA PHE A 90 9.60 10.10 8.29
C PHE A 90 10.10 10.07 9.73
N ALA A 91 9.59 9.14 10.50
CA ALA A 91 9.98 8.96 11.89
C ALA A 91 10.55 7.54 12.10
N PHE A 92 11.54 7.45 12.97
CA PHE A 92 12.23 6.23 13.32
C PHE A 92 12.18 6.06 14.83
N TYR A 93 11.58 4.97 15.31
CA TYR A 93 11.41 4.67 16.72
C TYR A 93 12.11 3.35 17.04
N PRO A 94 13.24 3.35 17.80
CA PRO A 94 13.83 2.13 18.31
C PRO A 94 12.82 1.36 19.15
N THR A 95 12.66 0.05 18.89
CA THR A 95 11.69 -0.81 19.60
C THR A 95 12.37 -1.90 20.43
N VAL A 96 13.57 -2.32 20.03
CA VAL A 96 14.38 -3.29 20.74
C VAL A 96 15.80 -2.81 20.77
N ASN A 97 16.45 -2.88 21.94
CA ASN A 97 17.85 -2.55 22.11
C ASN A 97 18.61 -3.80 22.58
N ASP A 98 19.83 -3.94 22.09
CA ASP A 98 20.80 -4.92 22.61
C ASP A 98 21.18 -4.56 24.05
N PRO A 99 20.98 -5.45 25.02
CA PRO A 99 21.26 -5.16 26.44
C PRO A 99 22.72 -4.92 26.74
N THR A 100 23.65 -5.42 25.90
CA THR A 100 25.09 -5.32 26.10
C THR A 100 25.65 -4.02 25.53
N THR A 101 25.17 -3.63 24.36
CA THR A 101 25.73 -2.47 23.64
C THR A 101 24.81 -1.23 23.70
N GLY A 102 23.56 -1.38 24.15
CA GLY A 102 22.55 -0.33 24.17
C GLY A 102 22.08 0.10 22.78
N ARG A 103 22.57 -0.55 21.71
CA ARG A 103 22.21 -0.20 20.33
C ARG A 103 20.85 -0.76 19.97
N ALA A 104 20.09 -0.03 19.14
CA ALA A 104 18.84 -0.51 18.60
C ALA A 104 19.08 -1.70 17.67
N THR A 105 18.35 -2.80 17.88
CA THR A 105 18.35 -4.01 17.04
C THR A 105 17.07 -4.15 16.24
N ALA A 106 16.04 -3.40 16.60
CA ALA A 106 14.82 -3.26 15.80
C ALA A 106 14.24 -1.86 15.97
N ALA A 107 13.56 -1.39 14.95
CA ALA A 107 12.86 -0.12 14.98
C ALA A 107 11.53 -0.21 14.24
N GLN A 108 10.60 0.66 14.61
CA GLN A 108 9.43 0.98 13.82
C GLN A 108 9.71 2.23 13.00
N VAL A 109 9.54 2.11 11.70
CA VAL A 109 9.55 3.25 10.78
C VAL A 109 8.11 3.68 10.52
N VAL A 110 7.86 4.98 10.61
CA VAL A 110 6.58 5.59 10.27
C VAL A 110 6.82 6.55 9.11
N VAL A 111 6.16 6.29 7.99
CA VAL A 111 6.17 7.16 6.82
C VAL A 111 4.79 7.78 6.67
N THR A 112 4.71 9.09 6.63
CA THR A 112 3.46 9.80 6.38
C THR A 112 3.45 10.35 4.98
N LEU A 113 2.41 10.00 4.21
CA LEU A 113 2.25 10.41 2.82
C LEU A 113 0.99 11.27 2.67
N ARG A 114 1.08 12.24 1.79
CA ARG A 114 -0.08 12.83 1.12
C ARG A 114 -0.19 12.19 -0.25
N LEU A 115 -1.33 11.58 -0.54
CA LEU A 115 -1.61 10.93 -1.81
C LEU A 115 -2.90 11.51 -2.40
N THR A 116 -2.88 11.81 -3.69
CA THR A 116 -4.05 12.30 -4.41
C THR A 116 -4.04 11.70 -5.81
N LEU A 117 -5.10 10.97 -6.17
CA LEU A 117 -5.36 10.48 -7.52
C LEU A 117 -6.41 11.37 -8.16
N THR A 118 -6.08 11.98 -9.27
CA THR A 118 -6.94 12.94 -9.97
C THR A 118 -7.20 12.47 -11.40
N ASP A 119 -8.45 12.43 -11.81
CA ASP A 119 -8.84 12.27 -13.22
C ASP A 119 -8.39 13.52 -14.00
N ARG A 120 -7.54 13.33 -15.01
CA ARG A 120 -6.96 14.43 -15.75
C ARG A 120 -7.98 15.17 -16.63
N ALA A 121 -8.92 14.45 -17.21
CA ALA A 121 -9.90 15.04 -18.11
C ALA A 121 -10.94 15.90 -17.37
N THR A 122 -11.42 15.42 -16.24
CA THR A 122 -12.46 16.08 -15.44
C THR A 122 -11.93 16.91 -14.29
N GLN A 123 -10.64 16.79 -13.97
CA GLN A 123 -9.98 17.37 -12.78
C GLN A 123 -10.63 16.93 -11.44
N LYS A 124 -11.42 15.86 -11.48
CA LYS A 124 -12.04 15.29 -10.29
C LYS A 124 -11.02 14.52 -9.48
N VAL A 125 -10.96 14.78 -8.19
CA VAL A 125 -10.21 13.96 -7.24
C VAL A 125 -10.93 12.63 -7.07
N LEU A 126 -10.30 11.55 -7.48
CA LEU A 126 -10.80 10.18 -7.37
C LEU A 126 -10.48 9.60 -6.00
N PHE A 127 -9.27 9.85 -5.50
CA PHE A 127 -8.82 9.40 -4.18
C PHE A 127 -7.97 10.48 -3.54
N SER A 128 -8.11 10.67 -2.23
CA SER A 128 -7.26 11.59 -1.47
C SER A 128 -7.04 11.11 -0.03
N ARG A 129 -5.79 11.07 0.39
CA ARG A 129 -5.37 10.85 1.77
C ARG A 129 -4.30 11.89 2.13
N LEU A 130 -4.65 12.84 3.00
CA LEU A 130 -3.78 13.98 3.33
C LEU A 130 -2.72 13.66 4.39
N GLY A 131 -2.84 12.54 5.07
CA GLY A 131 -1.94 12.12 6.14
C GLY A 131 -1.98 10.60 6.33
N ALA A 132 -1.79 9.85 5.22
CA ALA A 132 -1.73 8.39 5.31
C ALA A 132 -0.46 7.97 6.03
N GLU A 133 -0.59 7.35 7.19
CA GLU A 133 0.53 6.80 7.95
C GLU A 133 0.71 5.32 7.61
N PHE A 134 1.93 4.97 7.23
CA PHE A 134 2.38 3.61 6.99
C PHE A 134 3.45 3.28 8.02
N ARG A 135 3.30 2.13 8.70
CA ARG A 135 4.16 1.71 9.80
C ARG A 135 4.76 0.37 9.46
N GLU A 136 6.08 0.36 9.33
CA GLU A 136 6.82 -0.84 8.99
C GLU A 136 7.85 -1.15 10.07
N ARG A 137 8.00 -2.44 10.39
CA ARG A 137 9.03 -2.91 11.32
C ARG A 137 10.32 -3.16 10.55
N TYR A 138 11.39 -2.67 11.11
CA TYR A 138 12.71 -2.78 10.56
C TYR A 138 13.66 -3.42 11.57
N GLU A 139 14.40 -4.44 11.13
CA GLU A 139 15.45 -5.06 11.92
C GLU A 139 16.81 -4.44 11.55
N ILE A 140 17.59 -4.10 12.56
CA ILE A 140 18.88 -3.43 12.42
C ILE A 140 19.95 -4.47 12.72
N SER A 141 20.93 -4.64 11.82
CA SER A 141 22.07 -5.50 12.08
C SER A 141 22.88 -4.98 13.25
N VAL A 142 23.29 -5.91 14.12
CA VAL A 142 24.22 -5.61 15.22
C VAL A 142 25.67 -5.56 14.75
N ASP A 143 25.96 -6.07 13.55
CA ASP A 143 27.28 -6.02 12.94
C ASP A 143 27.62 -4.58 12.49
N PRO A 144 28.68 -3.95 13.04
CA PRO A 144 29.08 -2.60 12.65
C PRO A 144 29.44 -2.48 11.16
N ALA A 145 29.93 -3.53 10.52
CA ALA A 145 30.28 -3.54 9.09
C ALA A 145 29.03 -3.55 8.20
N ALA A 146 28.01 -4.29 8.60
CA ALA A 146 26.73 -4.38 7.90
C ALA A 146 25.83 -3.13 8.13
N TYR A 147 26.03 -2.41 9.23
CA TYR A 147 25.19 -1.27 9.62
C TYR A 147 25.14 -0.15 8.57
N PHE A 148 26.23 0.11 7.86
CA PHE A 148 26.29 1.14 6.82
C PHE A 148 25.70 0.66 5.48
N ASP A 149 25.80 -0.64 5.20
CA ASP A 149 25.34 -1.21 3.94
C ASP A 149 23.82 -1.51 3.95
N GLU A 150 23.28 -1.80 5.13
CA GLU A 150 21.87 -2.15 5.33
C GLU A 150 20.91 -0.97 5.23
N THR A 151 21.36 0.27 5.42
CA THR A 151 20.44 1.44 5.34
C THR A 151 19.77 1.55 4.00
N GLY A 152 20.49 1.25 2.91
CA GLY A 152 19.95 1.24 1.56
C GLY A 152 18.94 0.11 1.35
N THR A 153 19.31 -1.12 1.75
CA THR A 153 18.46 -2.32 1.66
C THR A 153 17.19 -2.19 2.49
N ALA A 154 17.33 -1.65 3.69
CA ALA A 154 16.21 -1.36 4.57
C ALA A 154 15.24 -0.35 4.00
N MET A 155 15.77 0.73 3.44
CA MET A 155 14.94 1.75 2.82
C MET A 155 14.17 1.21 1.61
N GLN A 156 14.76 0.27 0.85
CA GLN A 156 14.07 -0.45 -0.22
C GLN A 156 12.95 -1.35 0.31
N ARG A 157 13.12 -2.02 1.46
CA ARG A 157 12.05 -2.81 2.09
C ARG A 157 10.91 -1.91 2.53
N VAL A 158 11.23 -0.86 3.29
CA VAL A 158 10.24 0.13 3.74
C VAL A 158 9.47 0.71 2.56
N SER A 159 10.16 1.09 1.47
CA SER A 159 9.53 1.63 0.27
C SER A 159 8.53 0.64 -0.34
N ARG A 160 8.91 -0.63 -0.50
CA ARG A 160 8.02 -1.68 -1.05
C ARG A 160 6.81 -1.93 -0.18
N ASP A 161 6.99 -2.00 1.13
CA ASP A 161 5.90 -2.28 2.05
C ASP A 161 4.92 -1.08 2.13
N VAL A 162 5.46 0.13 2.16
CA VAL A 162 4.66 1.36 2.04
C VAL A 162 3.92 1.42 0.70
N ALA A 163 4.59 1.08 -0.41
CA ALA A 163 3.97 1.07 -1.74
C ALA A 163 2.80 0.08 -1.81
N ARG A 164 2.99 -1.14 -1.27
CA ARG A 164 1.93 -2.16 -1.19
C ARG A 164 0.73 -1.65 -0.41
N SER A 165 0.96 -1.10 0.76
CA SER A 165 -0.10 -0.57 1.63
C SER A 165 -0.79 0.65 1.00
N ALA A 166 -0.03 1.52 0.33
CA ALA A 166 -0.58 2.69 -0.36
C ALA A 166 -1.47 2.29 -1.55
N VAL A 167 -1.01 1.35 -2.38
CA VAL A 167 -1.82 0.86 -3.53
C VAL A 167 -3.06 0.13 -3.03
N SER A 168 -2.97 -0.70 -1.97
CA SER A 168 -4.16 -1.28 -1.33
C SER A 168 -5.14 -0.21 -0.88
N ALA A 169 -4.68 0.83 -0.18
CA ALA A 169 -5.54 1.92 0.28
C ALA A 169 -6.20 2.69 -0.89
N ILE A 170 -5.50 2.84 -2.01
CA ILE A 170 -6.06 3.47 -3.22
C ILE A 170 -7.13 2.57 -3.83
N LEU A 171 -6.87 1.28 -3.99
CA LEU A 171 -7.79 0.33 -4.61
C LEU A 171 -9.02 0.02 -3.74
N GLU A 172 -8.90 0.12 -2.42
CA GLU A 172 -9.98 -0.13 -1.45
C GLU A 172 -10.73 1.16 -1.04
N GLY A 173 -10.19 2.31 -1.39
CA GLY A 173 -10.71 3.62 -1.00
C GLY A 173 -11.81 4.18 -1.90
N PHE A 174 -12.22 3.40 -2.91
CA PHE A 174 -13.29 3.76 -3.85
C PHE A 174 -14.60 3.10 -3.49
#